data_233e6b619da3ea2b7b17727be1b5c7a5
#
_entry.id   233e6b619da3ea2b7b17727be1b5c7a5
#
_cell.length_a   1.000
_cell.length_b   1.000
_cell.length_c   1.000
_cell.angle_alpha   90.00
_cell.angle_beta   90.00
_cell.angle_gamma   90.00
#
_symmetry.space_group_name_H-M   'P 1'
#
loop_
_entity.id
_entity.type
_entity.pdbx_description
1 polymer ?
#
loop_
_entity_poly.entity_id
_entity_poly.type
_entity_poly.pdbx_seq_one_letter_code
_entity_poly.pdbx_strand_id
1 'polypeptide(L)'
;CLSRGLGDVYKRQELAKEVEKYSVYARVQPEHKVRIVNAWRKRGAVTAMTGDGVNDAPSIKSADIGVGMGITGTDVTKNVADMVLADDNFATIVGAVEEGRRIYDNIRKAIQFLLGSNMSEVISIFAATLLGFTILQPVHLLWINLITDCFPALALGMERAEPDIMRRRPRDA
;
A
#
# COMPACT_ATOMS: atom_id res chain seq x y z
N CYS A 1 25.16 14.80 -11.94
CA CYS A 1 24.71 13.98 -13.07
C CYS A 1 25.76 12.94 -13.38
N LEU A 2 25.54 11.69 -12.99
CA LEU A 2 26.38 10.57 -13.38
C LEU A 2 26.13 10.26 -14.87
N SER A 3 26.86 10.91 -15.76
CA SER A 3 26.79 10.64 -17.21
C SER A 3 27.64 9.42 -17.65
N ARG A 4 28.31 8.76 -16.72
CA ARG A 4 29.04 7.51 -16.99
C ARG A 4 28.11 6.35 -16.72
N GLY A 5 27.97 5.46 -17.72
CA GLY A 5 27.12 4.28 -17.60
C GLY A 5 27.36 3.53 -16.31
N LEU A 6 26.30 3.22 -15.59
CA LEU A 6 26.29 2.42 -14.35
C LEU A 6 26.91 0.99 -14.54
N GLY A 7 27.33 0.64 -15.77
CA GLY A 7 27.79 -0.69 -16.14
C GLY A 7 29.09 -1.10 -15.45
N ASP A 8 30.04 -0.19 -15.29
CA ASP A 8 31.40 -0.56 -14.88
C ASP A 8 31.85 0.00 -13.52
N VAL A 9 31.11 0.91 -12.88
CA VAL A 9 31.66 1.68 -11.75
C VAL A 9 31.14 1.23 -10.39
N TYR A 10 29.97 0.58 -10.30
CA TYR A 10 29.45 0.19 -8.98
C TYR A 10 29.16 -1.31 -8.89
N LYS A 11 29.90 -1.99 -8.05
CA LYS A 11 29.51 -3.31 -7.54
C LYS A 11 28.14 -3.14 -6.83
N ARG A 12 27.29 -4.18 -6.89
CA ARG A 12 25.92 -4.17 -6.32
C ARG A 12 25.86 -3.64 -4.87
N GLN A 13 26.91 -3.85 -4.09
CA GLN A 13 27.01 -3.43 -2.68
C GLN A 13 27.30 -1.94 -2.51
N GLU A 14 28.02 -1.31 -3.45
CA GLU A 14 28.38 0.10 -3.39
C GLU A 14 27.19 0.99 -3.78
N LEU A 15 26.43 0.58 -4.81
CA LEU A 15 25.21 1.31 -5.21
C LEU A 15 24.20 1.37 -4.05
N ALA A 16 24.00 0.28 -3.31
CA ALA A 16 23.08 0.27 -2.18
C ALA A 16 23.49 1.23 -1.05
N LYS A 17 24.79 1.53 -0.90
CA LYS A 17 25.28 2.50 0.11
C LYS A 17 25.12 3.95 -0.33
N GLU A 18 25.12 4.21 -1.62
CA GLU A 18 25.17 5.58 -2.17
C GLU A 18 23.93 6.03 -2.92
N VAL A 19 22.92 5.12 -3.08
CA VAL A 19 21.71 5.39 -3.86
C VAL A 19 20.98 6.66 -3.45
N GLU A 20 21.00 7.05 -2.19
CA GLU A 20 20.38 8.28 -1.68
C GLU A 20 21.08 9.57 -2.12
N LYS A 21 22.36 9.48 -2.51
CA LYS A 21 23.12 10.65 -2.95
C LYS A 21 22.73 11.12 -4.35
N TYR A 22 22.03 10.26 -5.11
CA TYR A 22 21.72 10.49 -6.51
C TYR A 22 20.22 10.57 -6.73
N SER A 23 19.74 11.69 -7.24
CA SER A 23 18.34 11.88 -7.61
C SER A 23 18.08 11.65 -9.11
N VAL A 24 19.13 11.65 -9.94
CA VAL A 24 19.00 11.52 -11.39
C VAL A 24 19.99 10.49 -11.93
N TYR A 25 19.46 9.52 -12.67
CA TYR A 25 20.22 8.49 -13.36
C TYR A 25 19.99 8.60 -14.86
N ALA A 26 21.03 8.93 -15.63
CA ALA A 26 20.93 9.12 -17.07
C ALA A 26 21.50 7.91 -17.84
N ARG A 27 20.94 7.60 -19.01
CA ARG A 27 21.36 6.52 -19.93
C ARG A 27 21.43 5.16 -19.26
N VAL A 28 20.40 4.83 -18.51
CA VAL A 28 20.30 3.60 -17.71
C VAL A 28 19.77 2.47 -18.59
N GLN A 29 20.48 1.34 -18.63
CA GLN A 29 19.97 0.11 -19.26
C GLN A 29 18.93 -0.59 -18.39
N PRO A 30 18.08 -1.48 -18.93
CA PRO A 30 17.04 -2.17 -18.17
C PRO A 30 17.54 -2.86 -16.90
N GLU A 31 18.68 -3.53 -16.99
CA GLU A 31 19.31 -4.20 -15.82
C GLU A 31 19.71 -3.22 -14.71
N HIS A 32 20.14 -2.02 -15.10
CA HIS A 32 20.52 -0.99 -14.13
C HIS A 32 19.29 -0.41 -13.41
N LYS A 33 18.14 -0.28 -14.10
CA LYS A 33 16.87 0.12 -13.47
C LYS A 33 16.48 -0.86 -12.37
N VAL A 34 16.54 -2.16 -12.65
CA VAL A 34 16.29 -3.21 -11.64
C VAL A 34 17.26 -3.10 -10.46
N ARG A 35 18.54 -2.82 -10.72
CA ARG A 35 19.56 -2.64 -9.66
C ARG A 35 19.26 -1.44 -8.77
N ILE A 36 18.82 -0.32 -9.35
CA ILE A 36 18.44 0.90 -8.60
C ILE A 36 17.23 0.61 -7.70
N VAL A 37 16.18 0.03 -8.24
CA VAL A 37 14.99 -0.38 -7.47
C VAL A 37 15.39 -1.28 -6.31
N ASN A 38 16.17 -2.33 -6.56
CA ASN A 38 16.62 -3.26 -5.52
C ASN A 38 17.55 -2.59 -4.49
N ALA A 39 18.31 -1.56 -4.88
CA ALA A 39 19.14 -0.81 -3.95
C ALA A 39 18.30 -0.02 -2.95
N TRP A 40 17.24 0.65 -3.40
CA TRP A 40 16.30 1.34 -2.53
C TRP A 40 15.52 0.39 -1.61
N ARG A 41 15.03 -0.74 -2.15
CA ARG A 41 14.33 -1.77 -1.35
C ARG A 41 15.22 -2.35 -0.24
N LYS A 42 16.50 -2.57 -0.51
CA LYS A 42 17.47 -3.05 0.52
C LYS A 42 17.68 -2.05 1.66
N ARG A 43 17.36 -0.79 1.46
CA ARG A 43 17.39 0.25 2.50
C ARG A 43 16.07 0.36 3.27
N GLY A 44 15.12 -0.50 3.01
CA GLY A 44 13.79 -0.48 3.64
C GLY A 44 12.83 0.56 3.04
N ALA A 45 13.16 1.16 1.89
CA ALA A 45 12.26 2.08 1.20
C ALA A 45 11.23 1.28 0.38
N VAL A 46 9.95 1.63 0.52
CA VAL A 46 8.89 1.15 -0.38
C VAL A 46 9.05 1.88 -1.71
N THR A 47 9.30 1.14 -2.78
CA THR A 47 9.62 1.68 -4.10
C THR A 47 8.48 1.54 -5.08
N ALA A 48 8.14 2.63 -5.77
CA ALA A 48 7.29 2.60 -6.95
C ALA A 48 8.14 2.80 -8.21
N MET A 49 7.90 2.00 -9.23
CA MET A 49 8.58 2.10 -10.53
C MET A 49 7.57 2.31 -11.64
N THR A 50 7.76 3.39 -12.39
CA THR A 50 6.93 3.70 -13.56
C THR A 50 7.68 3.40 -14.85
N GLY A 51 6.96 2.97 -15.87
CA GLY A 51 7.53 2.76 -17.21
C GLY A 51 6.45 2.59 -18.29
N ASP A 52 6.85 2.84 -19.52
CA ASP A 52 6.00 2.76 -20.71
C ASP A 52 6.45 1.68 -21.71
N GLY A 53 7.70 1.27 -21.65
CA GLY A 53 8.32 0.36 -22.62
C GLY A 53 8.50 -1.07 -22.13
N VAL A 54 8.60 -2.01 -23.06
CA VAL A 54 8.90 -3.43 -22.79
C VAL A 54 10.17 -3.60 -21.94
N ASN A 55 11.14 -2.72 -22.14
CA ASN A 55 12.41 -2.72 -21.42
C ASN A 55 12.26 -2.36 -19.93
N ASP A 56 11.13 -1.77 -19.54
CA ASP A 56 10.85 -1.38 -18.17
C ASP A 56 10.12 -2.48 -17.38
N ALA A 57 9.53 -3.45 -18.06
CA ALA A 57 8.79 -4.54 -17.46
C ALA A 57 9.55 -5.28 -16.32
N PRO A 58 10.85 -5.63 -16.46
CA PRO A 58 11.60 -6.26 -15.36
C PRO A 58 11.75 -5.35 -14.13
N SER A 59 11.93 -4.04 -14.33
CA SER A 59 12.09 -3.09 -13.22
C SER A 59 10.75 -2.76 -12.57
N ILE A 60 9.67 -2.67 -13.34
CA ILE A 60 8.29 -2.54 -12.85
C ILE A 60 7.96 -3.73 -11.95
N LYS A 61 8.19 -4.95 -12.42
CA LYS A 61 7.93 -6.17 -11.65
C LYS A 61 8.82 -6.32 -10.40
N SER A 62 9.99 -5.71 -10.37
CA SER A 62 10.90 -5.80 -9.23
C SER A 62 10.65 -4.74 -8.15
N ALA A 63 9.83 -3.73 -8.43
CA ALA A 63 9.39 -2.73 -7.47
C ALA A 63 8.36 -3.32 -6.48
N ASP A 64 8.09 -2.59 -5.40
CA ASP A 64 7.02 -2.93 -4.47
C ASP A 64 5.66 -2.53 -5.05
N ILE A 65 5.64 -1.49 -5.89
CA ILE A 65 4.48 -1.04 -6.65
C ILE A 65 4.92 -0.78 -8.10
N GLY A 66 4.53 -1.63 -9.01
CA GLY A 66 4.74 -1.45 -10.45
C GLY A 66 3.63 -0.58 -11.05
N VAL A 67 4.02 0.48 -11.78
CA VAL A 67 3.07 1.41 -12.41
C VAL A 67 3.28 1.43 -13.92
N GLY A 68 2.28 1.00 -14.67
CA GLY A 68 2.26 1.06 -16.13
C GLY A 68 1.53 2.30 -16.65
N MET A 69 1.99 2.85 -17.78
CA MET A 69 1.28 3.91 -18.48
C MET A 69 0.10 3.34 -19.27
N GLY A 70 -1.07 3.97 -19.19
CA GLY A 70 -2.30 3.49 -19.81
C GLY A 70 -2.43 3.88 -21.27
N ILE A 71 -1.99 5.08 -21.65
CA ILE A 71 -2.07 5.60 -23.01
C ILE A 71 -0.81 5.22 -23.78
N THR A 72 0.37 5.59 -23.28
CA THR A 72 1.66 5.39 -23.96
C THR A 72 2.29 4.03 -23.67
N GLY A 73 1.83 3.34 -22.63
CA GLY A 73 2.39 2.06 -22.18
C GLY A 73 2.05 0.90 -23.11
N THR A 74 3.02 -0.02 -23.27
CA THR A 74 2.83 -1.28 -23.98
C THR A 74 1.97 -2.26 -23.19
N ASP A 75 1.33 -3.22 -23.86
CA ASP A 75 0.56 -4.27 -23.21
C ASP A 75 1.41 -5.10 -22.23
N VAL A 76 2.71 -5.23 -22.52
CA VAL A 76 3.66 -5.93 -21.64
C VAL A 76 3.79 -5.19 -20.32
N THR A 77 3.95 -3.86 -20.33
CA THR A 77 4.04 -3.06 -19.11
C THR A 77 2.74 -3.07 -18.31
N LYS A 78 1.60 -2.96 -19.00
CA LYS A 78 0.27 -3.02 -18.37
C LYS A 78 0.01 -4.35 -17.67
N ASN A 79 0.44 -5.46 -18.27
CA ASN A 79 0.23 -6.81 -17.73
C ASN A 79 1.13 -7.13 -16.52
N VAL A 80 2.27 -6.49 -16.38
CA VAL A 80 3.20 -6.72 -15.24
C VAL A 80 3.06 -5.69 -14.14
N ALA A 81 2.34 -4.59 -14.38
CA ALA A 81 2.12 -3.51 -13.44
C ALA A 81 1.02 -3.87 -12.43
N ASP A 82 1.19 -3.41 -11.19
CA ASP A 82 0.17 -3.52 -10.14
C ASP A 82 -0.90 -2.44 -10.31
N MET A 83 -0.54 -1.31 -10.92
CA MET A 83 -1.42 -0.18 -11.19
C MET A 83 -1.18 0.36 -12.60
N VAL A 84 -2.25 0.73 -13.30
CA VAL A 84 -2.18 1.36 -14.63
C VAL A 84 -2.77 2.77 -14.54
N LEU A 85 -1.97 3.78 -14.95
CA LEU A 85 -2.41 5.18 -15.03
C LEU A 85 -3.21 5.41 -16.31
N ALA A 86 -4.51 5.56 -16.20
CA ALA A 86 -5.39 5.77 -17.34
C ALA A 86 -5.15 7.11 -18.08
N ASP A 87 -4.61 8.10 -17.39
CA ASP A 87 -4.35 9.45 -17.86
C ASP A 87 -2.87 9.76 -18.13
N ASP A 88 -1.98 8.79 -17.91
CA ASP A 88 -0.53 8.92 -17.96
C ASP A 88 0.03 10.11 -17.13
N ASN A 89 -0.71 10.52 -16.11
CA ASN A 89 -0.34 11.67 -15.28
C ASN A 89 0.29 11.21 -13.95
N PHE A 90 1.54 11.58 -13.71
CA PHE A 90 2.24 11.27 -12.46
C PHE A 90 1.58 11.86 -11.22
N ALA A 91 0.84 12.96 -11.33
CA ALA A 91 0.10 13.53 -10.20
C ALA A 91 -0.97 12.57 -9.67
N THR A 92 -1.52 11.73 -10.54
CA THR A 92 -2.51 10.68 -10.18
C THR A 92 -1.91 9.63 -9.23
N ILE A 93 -0.59 9.37 -9.30
CA ILE A 93 0.09 8.48 -8.33
C ILE A 93 -0.01 9.04 -6.91
N VAL A 94 0.14 10.35 -6.75
CA VAL A 94 0.02 10.99 -5.43
C VAL A 94 -1.40 10.84 -4.88
N GLY A 95 -2.41 11.04 -5.73
CA GLY A 95 -3.81 10.79 -5.38
C GLY A 95 -4.08 9.33 -5.02
N ALA A 96 -3.48 8.39 -5.75
CA ALA A 96 -3.60 6.95 -5.43
C ALA A 96 -2.96 6.60 -4.08
N VAL A 97 -1.84 7.22 -3.72
CA VAL A 97 -1.21 7.05 -2.40
C VAL A 97 -2.10 7.60 -1.29
N GLU A 98 -2.69 8.78 -1.49
CA GLU A 98 -3.63 9.39 -0.55
C GLU A 98 -4.85 8.48 -0.33
N GLU A 99 -5.44 8.00 -1.41
CA GLU A 99 -6.59 7.10 -1.37
C GLU A 99 -6.24 5.76 -0.69
N GLY A 100 -5.10 5.18 -1.00
CA GLY A 100 -4.61 3.96 -0.36
C GLY A 100 -4.41 4.13 1.16
N ARG A 101 -3.90 5.27 1.60
CA ARG A 101 -3.78 5.61 3.03
C ARG A 101 -5.14 5.74 3.69
N ARG A 102 -6.11 6.40 3.02
CA ARG A 102 -7.48 6.52 3.49
C ARG A 102 -8.13 5.15 3.67
N ILE A 103 -8.08 4.31 2.64
CA ILE A 103 -8.67 2.97 2.67
C ILE A 103 -8.10 2.16 3.83
N TYR A 104 -6.80 2.18 4.01
CA TYR A 104 -6.17 1.44 5.11
C TYR A 104 -6.61 1.96 6.49
N ASP A 105 -6.66 3.29 6.69
CA ASP A 105 -7.09 3.87 7.96
C ASP A 105 -8.55 3.51 8.25
N ASN A 106 -9.41 3.53 7.23
CA ASN A 106 -10.81 3.14 7.35
C ASN A 106 -10.97 1.64 7.67
N ILE A 107 -10.21 0.77 7.01
CA ILE A 107 -10.17 -0.66 7.33
C ILE A 107 -9.75 -0.86 8.79
N ARG A 108 -8.71 -0.17 9.24
CA ARG A 108 -8.24 -0.25 10.63
C ARG A 108 -9.31 0.20 11.62
N LYS A 109 -10.00 1.31 11.35
CA LYS A 109 -11.11 1.80 12.19
C LYS A 109 -12.25 0.78 12.25
N ALA A 110 -12.64 0.21 11.11
CA ALA A 110 -13.69 -0.80 11.05
C ALA A 110 -13.31 -2.07 11.82
N ILE A 111 -12.06 -2.55 11.66
CA ILE A 111 -11.58 -3.71 12.43
C ILE A 111 -11.56 -3.42 13.92
N GLN A 112 -11.07 -2.25 14.35
CA GLN A 112 -11.05 -1.87 15.76
C GLN A 112 -12.45 -1.80 16.36
N PHE A 113 -13.42 -1.25 15.61
CA PHE A 113 -14.81 -1.22 16.02
C PHE A 113 -15.38 -2.64 16.20
N LEU A 114 -15.25 -3.50 15.18
CA LEU A 114 -15.77 -4.86 15.22
C LEU A 114 -15.13 -5.71 16.32
N LEU A 115 -13.81 -5.61 16.52
CA LEU A 115 -13.13 -6.31 17.60
C LEU A 115 -13.58 -5.80 18.97
N GLY A 116 -13.77 -4.49 19.12
CA GLY A 116 -14.26 -3.88 20.37
C GLY A 116 -15.67 -4.33 20.72
N SER A 117 -16.58 -4.35 19.73
CA SER A 117 -17.95 -4.83 19.89
C SER A 117 -17.98 -6.30 20.30
N ASN A 118 -17.34 -7.17 19.55
CA ASN A 118 -17.28 -8.59 19.85
C ASN A 118 -16.65 -8.89 21.23
N MET A 119 -15.59 -8.15 21.60
CA MET A 119 -14.97 -8.32 22.92
C MET A 119 -15.92 -7.89 24.04
N SER A 120 -16.69 -6.83 23.86
CA SER A 120 -17.71 -6.39 24.79
C SER A 120 -18.81 -7.46 24.98
N GLU A 121 -19.27 -8.10 23.92
CA GLU A 121 -20.23 -9.19 23.97
C GLU A 121 -19.67 -10.38 24.77
N VAL A 122 -18.45 -10.81 24.48
CA VAL A 122 -17.79 -11.92 25.17
C VAL A 122 -17.67 -11.63 26.66
N ILE A 123 -17.23 -10.43 27.04
CA ILE A 123 -17.08 -10.03 28.44
C ILE A 123 -18.45 -10.00 29.14
N SER A 124 -19.47 -9.47 28.47
CA SER A 124 -20.82 -9.37 29.02
C SER A 124 -21.45 -10.74 29.28
N ILE A 125 -21.30 -11.67 28.30
CA ILE A 125 -21.82 -13.03 28.45
C ILE A 125 -21.05 -13.78 29.55
N PHE A 126 -19.73 -13.63 29.60
CA PHE A 126 -18.90 -14.25 30.64
C PHE A 126 -19.31 -13.78 32.05
N ALA A 127 -19.46 -12.45 32.22
CA ALA A 127 -19.90 -11.88 33.50
C ALA A 127 -21.29 -12.38 33.91
N ALA A 128 -22.24 -12.41 32.96
CA ALA A 128 -23.57 -12.90 33.21
C ALA A 128 -23.60 -14.37 33.61
N THR A 129 -22.79 -15.20 32.95
CA THR A 129 -22.66 -16.62 33.26
C THR A 129 -22.13 -16.81 34.69
N LEU A 130 -21.13 -16.03 35.11
CA LEU A 130 -20.62 -16.08 36.47
C LEU A 130 -21.67 -15.66 37.53
N LEU A 131 -22.53 -14.72 37.18
CA LEU A 131 -23.61 -14.24 38.06
C LEU A 131 -24.86 -15.12 37.98
N GLY A 132 -24.88 -16.16 37.18
CA GLY A 132 -25.95 -17.17 37.09
C GLY A 132 -27.18 -16.74 36.30
N PHE A 133 -27.10 -15.77 35.42
CA PHE A 133 -28.23 -15.37 34.56
C PHE A 133 -27.84 -15.24 33.10
N THR A 134 -28.82 -15.33 32.19
CA THR A 134 -28.62 -15.23 30.76
C THR A 134 -29.04 -13.83 30.27
N ILE A 135 -28.08 -13.03 29.79
CA ILE A 135 -28.37 -11.69 29.22
C ILE A 135 -28.85 -11.78 27.78
N LEU A 136 -28.11 -12.56 26.96
CA LEU A 136 -28.31 -12.63 25.53
C LEU A 136 -28.50 -14.10 25.11
N GLN A 137 -29.51 -14.33 24.27
CA GLN A 137 -29.68 -15.58 23.57
C GLN A 137 -28.85 -15.56 22.26
N PRO A 138 -28.51 -16.74 21.70
CA PRO A 138 -27.71 -16.81 20.45
C PRO A 138 -28.32 -16.03 19.28
N VAL A 139 -29.66 -15.95 19.21
CA VAL A 139 -30.37 -15.17 18.19
C VAL A 139 -30.14 -13.67 18.33
N HIS A 140 -30.05 -13.17 19.58
CA HIS A 140 -29.75 -11.76 19.82
C HIS A 140 -28.32 -11.40 19.42
N LEU A 141 -27.36 -12.27 19.67
CA LEU A 141 -25.96 -12.10 19.23
C LEU A 141 -25.85 -12.05 17.71
N LEU A 142 -26.56 -12.98 17.02
CA LEU A 142 -26.58 -12.98 15.57
C LEU A 142 -27.16 -11.67 15.01
N TRP A 143 -28.24 -11.15 15.62
CA TRP A 143 -28.87 -9.89 15.23
C TRP A 143 -27.93 -8.70 15.43
N ILE A 144 -27.26 -8.61 16.59
CA ILE A 144 -26.31 -7.54 16.89
C ILE A 144 -25.18 -7.55 15.87
N ASN A 145 -24.53 -8.68 15.67
CA ASN A 145 -23.39 -8.80 14.74
C ASN A 145 -23.79 -8.53 13.28
N LEU A 146 -24.96 -8.99 12.85
CA LEU A 146 -25.38 -8.86 11.46
C LEU A 146 -25.88 -7.45 11.12
N ILE A 147 -26.64 -6.83 12.01
CA ILE A 147 -27.31 -5.56 11.73
C ILE A 147 -26.65 -4.39 12.46
N THR A 148 -26.49 -4.49 13.77
CA THR A 148 -26.00 -3.38 14.60
C THR A 148 -24.53 -3.05 14.34
N ASP A 149 -23.70 -4.06 14.10
CA ASP A 149 -22.27 -3.87 13.88
C ASP A 149 -21.90 -3.66 12.40
N CYS A 150 -22.68 -4.25 11.47
CA CYS A 150 -22.38 -4.15 10.05
C CYS A 150 -22.53 -2.72 9.51
N PHE A 151 -23.59 -2.01 9.88
CA PHE A 151 -23.83 -0.65 9.37
C PHE A 151 -22.78 0.38 9.83
N PRO A 152 -22.41 0.46 11.12
CA PRO A 152 -21.33 1.35 11.53
C PRO A 152 -19.98 0.97 10.93
N ALA A 153 -19.66 -0.33 10.81
CA ALA A 153 -18.43 -0.78 10.16
C ALA A 153 -18.37 -0.33 8.69
N LEU A 154 -19.50 -0.44 7.96
CA LEU A 154 -19.61 0.04 6.59
C LEU A 154 -19.45 1.57 6.51
N ALA A 155 -20.07 2.32 7.43
CA ALA A 155 -19.94 3.77 7.50
C ALA A 155 -18.48 4.20 7.75
N LEU A 156 -17.78 3.54 8.68
CA LEU A 156 -16.36 3.77 8.94
C LEU A 156 -15.49 3.46 7.71
N GLY A 157 -15.86 2.43 6.94
CA GLY A 157 -15.18 2.09 5.67
C GLY A 157 -15.31 3.16 4.59
N MET A 158 -16.33 4.01 4.66
CA MET A 158 -16.62 5.07 3.70
C MET A 158 -16.19 6.47 4.16
N GLU A 159 -15.54 6.60 5.31
CA GLU A 159 -15.08 7.89 5.83
C GLU A 159 -14.14 8.61 4.86
N ARG A 160 -14.18 9.94 4.89
CA ARG A 160 -13.29 10.79 4.10
C ARG A 160 -11.87 10.75 4.69
N ALA A 161 -10.87 11.01 3.83
CA ALA A 161 -9.48 11.15 4.26
C ALA A 161 -9.34 12.28 5.29
N GLU A 162 -8.50 12.05 6.30
CA GLU A 162 -8.13 13.10 7.25
C GLU A 162 -7.19 14.12 6.57
N PRO A 163 -7.29 15.42 6.88
CA PRO A 163 -6.53 16.47 6.17
C PRO A 163 -5.01 16.34 6.27
N ASP A 164 -4.53 15.60 7.26
CA ASP A 164 -3.09 15.40 7.54
C ASP A 164 -2.53 14.09 6.97
N ILE A 165 -3.35 13.29 6.28
CA ILE A 165 -3.01 11.91 5.87
C ILE A 165 -1.72 11.84 5.04
N MET A 166 -1.46 12.86 4.20
CA MET A 166 -0.25 12.95 3.37
C MET A 166 0.96 13.53 4.13
N ARG A 167 0.75 14.15 5.30
CA ARG A 167 1.84 14.69 6.15
C ARG A 167 2.40 13.64 7.11
N ARG A 168 1.68 12.55 7.31
CA ARG A 168 2.12 11.43 8.17
C ARG A 168 3.31 10.71 7.54
N ARG A 169 4.22 10.27 8.41
CA ARG A 169 5.35 9.43 7.96
C ARG A 169 4.84 8.15 7.29
N PRO A 170 5.58 7.63 6.29
CA PRO A 170 5.33 6.29 5.78
C PRO A 170 5.32 5.28 6.94
N ARG A 171 4.52 4.24 6.81
CA ARG A 171 4.50 3.14 7.77
C ARG A 171 5.73 2.25 7.57
N ASP A 172 6.22 1.70 8.66
CA ASP A 172 7.20 0.61 8.60
C ASP A 172 6.52 -0.62 7.99
N ALA A 173 7.19 -1.25 7.01
CA ALA A 173 6.67 -2.40 6.26
C ALA A 173 6.75 -3.68 7.08
#